data_99c359f5408b58c6bd1e8912fac1ad59
#
_entry.id   99c359f5408b58c6bd1e8912fac1ad59
#
_cell.length_a   1.000
_cell.length_b   1.000
_cell.length_c   1.000
_cell.angle_alpha   90.00
_cell.angle_beta   90.00
_cell.angle_gamma   90.00
#
_symmetry.space_group_name_H-M   'P 1'
#
loop_
_entity.id
_entity.type
_entity.pdbx_description
1 polymer ?
#
loop_
_entity_poly.entity_id
_entity_poly.type
_entity_poly.pdbx_seq_one_letter_code
_entity_poly.pdbx_strand_id
1 'polypeptide(L)'
;MGLDSFWRDQNNESASINGEFRICGGMFSGNGNSSFRGKVYDQIIVSVTGVSLYRDLIPAKIVKQMAQSLENKKWDSLFGFTHNIDEQEYNDLVKMFVEHAKENHHLVGWW
;
A
#
# COMPACT_ATOMS: atom_id res chain seq x y z
N MET A 1 18.96 -0.87 2.83
CA MET A 1 18.03 0.09 3.42
C MET A 1 16.62 -0.30 3.07
N GLY A 2 15.70 -0.14 4.00
CA GLY A 2 14.32 -0.48 3.78
C GLY A 2 13.51 0.73 3.33
N LEU A 3 12.42 0.46 2.64
CA LEU A 3 11.44 1.47 2.26
C LEU A 3 10.27 1.41 3.24
N ASP A 4 9.97 2.52 3.87
CA ASP A 4 8.73 2.69 4.62
C ASP A 4 7.81 3.61 3.85
N SER A 5 6.51 3.30 3.85
CA SER A 5 5.50 4.06 3.14
C SER A 5 4.54 4.67 4.15
N PHE A 6 4.25 5.96 3.97
CA PHE A 6 3.43 6.73 4.91
C PHE A 6 2.24 7.34 4.21
N TRP A 7 1.07 7.22 4.84
CA TRP A 7 -0.14 7.85 4.32
C TRP A 7 -0.23 9.29 4.82
N ARG A 8 -0.60 10.18 3.92
CA ARG A 8 -0.73 11.62 4.21
C ARG A 8 -2.08 12.12 3.72
N ASP A 9 -2.64 13.09 4.44
CA ASP A 9 -3.88 13.73 4.01
C ASP A 9 -3.60 14.90 3.06
N GLN A 10 -4.65 15.64 2.71
CA GLN A 10 -4.53 16.75 1.78
C GLN A 10 -3.69 17.90 2.31
N ASN A 11 -3.52 17.98 3.62
CA ASN A 11 -2.67 18.99 4.26
C ASN A 11 -1.24 18.48 4.48
N ASN A 12 -0.92 17.31 3.90
CA ASN A 12 0.39 16.67 4.05
C ASN A 12 0.69 16.29 5.51
N GLU A 13 -0.35 16.01 6.27
CA GLU A 13 -0.23 15.52 7.64
C GLU A 13 -0.44 14.02 7.67
N SER A 14 0.02 13.38 8.74
CA SER A 14 -0.16 11.95 8.90
C SER A 14 -1.64 11.58 8.81
N ALA A 15 -1.97 10.65 7.91
CA ALA A 15 -3.34 10.21 7.68
C ALA A 15 -3.52 8.80 8.20
N SER A 16 -4.64 8.55 8.86
CA SER A 16 -4.93 7.25 9.43
C SER A 16 -6.35 6.83 9.09
N ILE A 17 -6.56 5.53 8.99
CA ILE A 17 -7.88 4.93 8.81
C ILE A 17 -8.12 3.88 9.88
N ASN A 18 -9.39 3.59 10.14
CA ASN A 18 -9.76 2.52 11.05
C ASN A 18 -9.71 1.18 10.30
N GLY A 19 -9.34 0.13 11.03
CA GLY A 19 -9.31 -1.21 10.47
C GLY A 19 -8.12 -1.99 10.98
N GLU A 20 -8.20 -3.29 10.79
CA GLU A 20 -7.10 -4.20 11.11
C GLU A 20 -6.61 -4.80 9.80
N PHE A 21 -5.32 -4.65 9.56
CA PHE A 21 -4.68 -5.15 8.35
C PHE A 21 -3.52 -6.08 8.75
N ARG A 22 -3.47 -7.26 8.13
CA ARG A 22 -2.39 -8.22 8.37
C ARG A 22 -1.25 -7.97 7.39
N ILE A 23 -0.63 -6.81 7.53
CA ILE A 23 0.51 -6.43 6.70
C ILE A 23 1.68 -6.02 7.58
N CYS A 24 2.87 -6.04 7.01
CA CYS A 24 4.08 -5.65 7.73
C CYS A 24 4.06 -4.17 8.02
N GLY A 25 4.17 -3.81 9.29
CA GLY A 25 4.26 -2.42 9.73
C GLY A 25 5.62 -1.84 9.45
N GLY A 26 5.66 -0.52 9.26
CA GLY A 26 6.90 0.22 9.15
C GLY A 26 7.56 0.42 10.50
N MET A 27 8.75 1.04 10.44
CA MET A 27 9.55 1.26 11.65
C MET A 27 8.84 2.16 12.67
N PHE A 28 8.00 3.08 12.20
CA PHE A 28 7.44 4.12 13.05
C PHE A 28 5.95 4.01 13.29
N SER A 29 5.29 2.94 12.84
CA SER A 29 3.84 3.00 12.89
C SER A 29 3.18 1.64 12.80
N GLY A 30 1.87 1.69 12.81
CA GLY A 30 1.03 0.52 12.76
C GLY A 30 1.01 -0.18 11.41
N ASN A 31 0.07 -1.10 11.27
CA ASN A 31 0.06 -2.06 10.17
C ASN A 31 -0.91 -1.61 9.08
N GLY A 32 -0.59 -0.53 8.40
CA GLY A 32 -1.35 -0.02 7.26
C GLY A 32 -2.32 1.11 7.58
N ASN A 33 -2.61 1.35 8.84
CA ASN A 33 -3.53 2.43 9.21
C ASN A 33 -2.97 3.80 8.86
N SER A 34 -1.71 4.05 9.18
CA SER A 34 -1.02 5.31 8.85
C SER A 34 0.27 5.09 8.08
N SER A 35 0.85 3.90 8.14
CA SER A 35 2.03 3.54 7.36
C SER A 35 2.18 2.02 7.29
N PHE A 36 3.11 1.57 6.42
CA PHE A 36 3.42 0.16 6.28
C PHE A 36 4.82 -0.01 5.71
N ARG A 37 5.32 -1.24 5.76
CA ARG A 37 6.64 -1.57 5.23
C ARG A 37 6.57 -1.75 3.72
N GLY A 38 6.78 -0.68 2.97
CA GLY A 38 6.66 -0.69 1.51
C GLY A 38 7.61 -1.66 0.83
N LYS A 39 8.81 -1.84 1.39
CA LYS A 39 9.80 -2.76 0.83
C LYS A 39 9.25 -4.16 0.62
N VAL A 40 8.40 -4.63 1.52
CA VAL A 40 7.86 -5.99 1.45
C VAL A 40 6.92 -6.15 0.26
N TYR A 41 6.20 -5.08 -0.11
CA TYR A 41 5.11 -5.16 -1.09
C TYR A 41 5.42 -4.53 -2.43
N ASP A 42 6.55 -3.83 -2.56
CA ASP A 42 6.82 -3.04 -3.76
C ASP A 42 6.80 -3.89 -5.03
N GLN A 43 7.41 -5.07 -4.99
CA GLN A 43 7.48 -5.93 -6.17
C GLN A 43 6.10 -6.34 -6.67
N ILE A 44 5.20 -6.73 -5.76
CA ILE A 44 3.83 -7.10 -6.11
C ILE A 44 3.08 -5.88 -6.63
N ILE A 45 3.22 -4.75 -5.96
CA ILE A 45 2.53 -3.52 -6.34
C ILE A 45 2.96 -3.06 -7.72
N VAL A 46 4.25 -3.06 -8.02
CA VAL A 46 4.73 -2.72 -9.37
C VAL A 46 4.16 -3.68 -10.41
N SER A 47 4.15 -4.97 -10.10
CA SER A 47 3.62 -5.99 -11.02
C SER A 47 2.15 -5.76 -11.35
N VAL A 48 1.36 -5.34 -10.38
CA VAL A 48 -0.09 -5.18 -10.55
C VAL A 48 -0.46 -3.79 -11.07
N THR A 49 0.18 -2.76 -10.55
CA THR A 49 -0.22 -1.37 -10.81
C THR A 49 0.69 -0.64 -11.77
N GLY A 50 1.91 -1.10 -11.95
CA GLY A 50 2.93 -0.40 -12.73
C GLY A 50 3.58 0.76 -12.00
N VAL A 51 3.23 0.97 -10.72
CA VAL A 51 3.74 2.10 -9.93
C VAL A 51 4.59 1.57 -8.78
N SER A 52 5.80 2.10 -8.65
CA SER A 52 6.69 1.73 -7.54
C SER A 52 6.40 2.57 -6.31
N LEU A 53 6.57 1.95 -5.14
CA LEU A 53 6.48 2.65 -3.85
C LEU A 53 7.75 3.45 -3.54
N TYR A 54 8.82 3.25 -4.32
CA TYR A 54 10.06 4.04 -4.19
C TYR A 54 9.89 5.38 -4.90
N ARG A 55 9.01 6.21 -4.35
CA ARG A 55 8.73 7.56 -4.82
C ARG A 55 8.55 8.48 -3.63
N ASP A 56 8.99 9.73 -3.77
CA ASP A 56 8.80 10.73 -2.72
C ASP A 56 7.32 10.97 -2.44
N LEU A 57 6.51 11.00 -3.51
CA LEU A 57 5.08 11.24 -3.36
C LEU A 57 4.31 10.51 -4.45
N ILE A 58 3.28 9.79 -4.03
CA ILE A 58 2.26 9.24 -4.93
C ILE A 58 0.96 9.97 -4.60
N PRO A 59 0.48 10.87 -5.49
CA PRO A 59 -0.70 11.66 -5.17
C PRO A 59 -1.97 10.83 -5.12
N ALA A 60 -2.99 11.35 -4.45
CA ALA A 60 -4.24 10.63 -4.21
C ALA A 60 -4.88 10.12 -5.50
N LYS A 61 -4.77 10.88 -6.60
CA LYS A 61 -5.30 10.46 -7.90
C LYS A 61 -4.67 9.15 -8.36
N ILE A 62 -3.36 9.01 -8.20
CA ILE A 62 -2.64 7.79 -8.57
C ILE A 62 -2.94 6.67 -7.58
N VAL A 63 -3.05 6.99 -6.28
CA VAL A 63 -3.44 5.99 -5.28
C VAL A 63 -4.79 5.35 -5.64
N LYS A 64 -5.75 6.14 -6.12
CA LYS A 64 -7.05 5.63 -6.56
C LYS A 64 -6.92 4.67 -7.73
N GLN A 65 -6.08 5.00 -8.71
CA GLN A 65 -5.81 4.11 -9.85
C GLN A 65 -5.13 2.82 -9.39
N MET A 66 -4.18 2.92 -8.48
CA MET A 66 -3.52 1.74 -7.93
C MET A 66 -4.51 0.85 -7.19
N ALA A 67 -5.39 1.45 -6.37
CA ALA A 67 -6.41 0.69 -5.64
C ALA A 67 -7.32 -0.07 -6.58
N GLN A 68 -7.74 0.55 -7.69
CA GLN A 68 -8.55 -0.12 -8.70
C GLN A 68 -7.82 -1.30 -9.33
N SER A 69 -6.57 -1.12 -9.70
CA SER A 69 -5.78 -2.19 -10.30
C SER A 69 -5.60 -3.36 -9.34
N LEU A 70 -5.32 -3.05 -8.06
CA LEU A 70 -5.18 -4.09 -7.04
C LEU A 70 -6.49 -4.83 -6.80
N GLU A 71 -7.60 -4.09 -6.75
CA GLU A 71 -8.92 -4.68 -6.52
C GLU A 71 -9.34 -5.61 -7.64
N ASN A 72 -8.94 -5.29 -8.87
CA ASN A 72 -9.25 -6.10 -10.05
C ASN A 72 -8.34 -7.31 -10.24
N LYS A 73 -7.22 -7.36 -9.53
CA LYS A 73 -6.25 -8.47 -9.65
C LYS A 73 -6.48 -9.48 -8.54
N LYS A 74 -6.89 -10.68 -8.90
CA LYS A 74 -7.17 -11.73 -7.93
C LYS A 74 -5.90 -12.44 -7.49
N TRP A 75 -5.89 -12.92 -6.25
CA TRP A 75 -4.77 -13.65 -5.67
C TRP A 75 -4.31 -14.81 -6.56
N ASP A 76 -5.26 -15.56 -7.13
CA ASP A 76 -4.97 -16.74 -7.93
C ASP A 76 -4.17 -16.45 -9.19
N SER A 77 -4.13 -15.19 -9.63
CA SER A 77 -3.40 -14.80 -10.83
C SER A 77 -2.01 -14.23 -10.52
N LEU A 78 -1.58 -14.27 -9.28
CA LEU A 78 -0.29 -13.68 -8.85
C LEU A 78 0.80 -14.74 -8.81
N PHE A 79 1.20 -15.26 -9.97
CA PHE A 79 2.26 -16.26 -10.03
C PHE A 79 3.63 -15.63 -9.80
N GLY A 80 4.47 -16.30 -9.03
CA GLY A 80 5.83 -15.89 -8.78
C GLY A 80 6.00 -14.87 -7.66
N PHE A 81 4.90 -14.34 -7.11
CA PHE A 81 4.98 -13.35 -6.05
C PHE A 81 4.40 -13.85 -4.72
N THR A 82 3.77 -15.01 -4.74
CA THR A 82 3.01 -15.50 -3.59
C THR A 82 3.87 -16.19 -2.53
N HIS A 83 5.16 -16.39 -2.80
CA HIS A 83 6.04 -17.04 -1.85
C HIS A 83 6.40 -16.17 -0.63
N ASN A 84 6.19 -14.85 -0.73
CA ASN A 84 6.54 -13.90 0.33
C ASN A 84 5.36 -13.47 1.18
N ILE A 85 4.14 -13.62 0.65
CA ILE A 85 2.92 -13.23 1.36
C ILE A 85 1.84 -14.28 1.08
N ASP A 86 0.82 -14.34 1.93
CA ASP A 86 -0.31 -15.22 1.71
C ASP A 86 -1.52 -14.45 1.18
N GLU A 87 -2.60 -15.17 0.91
CA GLU A 87 -3.81 -14.60 0.35
C GLU A 87 -4.43 -13.56 1.28
N GLN A 88 -4.45 -13.81 2.56
CA GLN A 88 -5.01 -12.88 3.54
C GLN A 88 -4.22 -11.58 3.55
N GLU A 89 -2.91 -11.68 3.50
CA GLU A 89 -2.04 -10.50 3.47
C GLU A 89 -2.25 -9.69 2.20
N TYR A 90 -2.40 -10.35 1.05
CA TYR A 90 -2.70 -9.66 -0.20
C TYR A 90 -4.05 -8.96 -0.15
N ASN A 91 -5.08 -9.65 0.35
CA ASN A 91 -6.41 -9.06 0.47
C ASN A 91 -6.41 -7.84 1.39
N ASP A 92 -5.65 -7.90 2.48
CA ASP A 92 -5.53 -6.76 3.39
C ASP A 92 -4.74 -5.61 2.78
N LEU A 93 -3.73 -5.92 1.96
CA LEU A 93 -3.01 -4.91 1.20
C LEU A 93 -3.95 -4.15 0.26
N VAL A 94 -4.77 -4.88 -0.48
CA VAL A 94 -5.78 -4.29 -1.37
C VAL A 94 -6.76 -3.42 -0.58
N LYS A 95 -7.27 -3.95 0.51
CA LYS A 95 -8.23 -3.24 1.37
C LYS A 95 -7.63 -1.93 1.89
N MET A 96 -6.38 -1.96 2.32
CA MET A 96 -5.69 -0.77 2.80
C MET A 96 -5.66 0.31 1.72
N PHE A 97 -5.26 -0.04 0.49
CA PHE A 97 -5.23 0.93 -0.59
C PHE A 97 -6.61 1.47 -0.93
N VAL A 98 -7.63 0.60 -0.96
CA VAL A 98 -9.01 1.02 -1.25
C VAL A 98 -9.52 2.00 -0.20
N GLU A 99 -9.31 1.70 1.08
CA GLU A 99 -9.81 2.55 2.16
C GLU A 99 -9.09 3.90 2.20
N HIS A 100 -7.77 3.93 2.00
CA HIS A 100 -7.05 5.20 1.92
C HIS A 100 -7.43 6.00 0.67
N ALA A 101 -7.70 5.31 -0.44
CA ALA A 101 -8.14 5.98 -1.66
C ALA A 101 -9.48 6.69 -1.47
N LYS A 102 -10.41 6.08 -0.73
CA LYS A 102 -11.70 6.68 -0.43
C LYS A 102 -11.57 7.99 0.34
N GLU A 103 -10.52 8.11 1.14
CA GLU A 103 -10.28 9.30 1.97
C GLU A 103 -9.36 10.31 1.29
N ASN A 104 -9.01 10.09 0.02
CA ASN A 104 -8.14 10.96 -0.76
C ASN A 104 -6.75 11.14 -0.14
N HIS A 105 -6.20 10.07 0.41
CA HIS A 105 -4.86 10.11 1.00
C HIS A 105 -3.78 9.97 -0.07
N HIS A 106 -2.66 10.68 0.15
CA HIS A 106 -1.44 10.52 -0.61
C HIS A 106 -0.56 9.46 0.03
N LEU A 107 0.39 8.93 -0.73
CA LEU A 107 1.36 7.98 -0.19
C LEU A 107 2.76 8.54 -0.38
N VAL A 108 3.54 8.55 0.68
CA VAL A 108 4.91 9.07 0.70
C VAL A 108 5.86 7.92 0.99
N GLY A 109 6.92 7.79 0.20
CA GLY A 109 7.94 6.79 0.41
C GLY A 109 9.18 7.40 1.07
N TRP A 110 9.79 6.63 1.96
CA TRP A 110 11.01 7.03 2.64
C TRP A 110 11.95 5.84 2.71
N TRP A 111 13.13 6.00 2.12
CA TRP A 111 14.14 4.93 2.08
C TRP A 111 15.56 5.47 2.21
#